data_a5c61b63f7eac1d7817d064ec81eb459
#
_entry.id   a5c61b63f7eac1d7817d064ec81eb459
#
_cell.length_a   1.000
_cell.length_b   1.000
_cell.length_c   1.000
_cell.angle_alpha   90.00
_cell.angle_beta   90.00
_cell.angle_gamma   90.00
#
_symmetry.space_group_name_H-M   'P 1'
#
loop_
_entity.id
_entity.type
_entity.pdbx_description
1 polymer ?
#
loop_
_entity_poly.entity_id
_entity_poly.type
_entity_poly.pdbx_seq_one_letter_code
_entity_poly.pdbx_strand_id
1 'polypeptide(L)'
;MQSLDYITILVFSLIILVAGLSFANGGKDMKSFFAAGGAVPWSMNGLSLFMSFFSAGTFVVWGSIAYKYGLVAITIQMSMCIAGFVVGYFIAPRWWKSKALTVAEFLTNRFGKTIQQYYTYLFLFLSLGYTGAFLYPVAKIVNVTTGFDIDSAILLLGGLVMVYTAVGGLWAVVVTDVLQFVILTAAVLLVIPLSLDEVKGISSFVEQAPDTFFNVFNGEYTAVFIVAFTIYNIVFIGGNWAYVQRYTSVKDAKSSRKVGYLFGALYLVSPVIWMLPPMIYRVLNPGLEGLEAEGAYLMICKQVLPVGVLGLMIGGMIFATASSVNTSLNLAAAVLTNDIFKPLRPNSSDKTLMNVARITTVLFGIGTIGVAFLVPLAGGIVEVVLSIAAVTGGALYGPAIWSLFSKKQNGKTILGVTLISLSVNLFFKFLTPAAFQFSLNRTEELLLGVGIPFLLLLLVEVFGKVQASAEEAVSQEVTVEELKEESAQNDFGIKVLGLSLISVGILFGVLSIWAVESAFYLLVLGVLITGFGGFLYRNVVKSPAKTLTKNF
;
A
#
# COMPACT_ATOMS: atom_id res chain seq x y z
N MET A 1 12.17 -6.82 23.71
CA MET A 1 10.76 -6.51 24.06
C MET A 1 10.49 -6.98 25.49
N GLN A 2 9.67 -6.26 26.23
CA GLN A 2 9.22 -6.59 27.58
C GLN A 2 7.80 -7.19 27.57
N SER A 3 7.34 -7.76 28.69
CA SER A 3 6.00 -8.41 28.75
C SER A 3 4.85 -7.48 28.35
N LEU A 4 4.93 -6.19 28.67
CA LEU A 4 3.92 -5.20 28.32
C LEU A 4 3.83 -4.98 26.81
N ASP A 5 4.93 -5.09 26.05
CA ASP A 5 4.92 -4.98 24.60
C ASP A 5 4.09 -6.12 23.95
N TYR A 6 4.23 -7.34 24.46
CA TYR A 6 3.43 -8.48 23.98
C TYR A 6 1.94 -8.32 24.32
N ILE A 7 1.64 -7.79 25.53
CA ILE A 7 0.27 -7.50 25.93
C ILE A 7 -0.36 -6.44 25.01
N THR A 8 0.36 -5.38 24.69
CA THR A 8 -0.16 -4.32 23.80
C THR A 8 -0.32 -4.80 22.37
N ILE A 9 0.56 -5.65 21.84
CA ILE A 9 0.37 -6.32 20.56
C ILE A 9 -0.93 -7.13 20.58
N LEU A 10 -1.17 -7.93 21.63
CA LEU A 10 -2.35 -8.76 21.76
C LEU A 10 -3.64 -7.92 21.83
N VAL A 11 -3.66 -6.90 22.70
CA VAL A 11 -4.83 -5.99 22.85
C VAL A 11 -5.12 -5.27 21.53
N PHE A 12 -4.09 -4.74 20.87
CA PHE A 12 -4.26 -4.10 19.57
C PHE A 12 -4.75 -5.07 18.50
N SER A 13 -4.21 -6.29 18.48
CA SER A 13 -4.67 -7.36 17.59
C SER A 13 -6.17 -7.65 17.77
N LEU A 14 -6.62 -7.70 19.02
CA LEU A 14 -8.05 -7.89 19.33
C LEU A 14 -8.90 -6.71 18.83
N ILE A 15 -8.46 -5.48 19.01
CA ILE A 15 -9.17 -4.29 18.51
C ILE A 15 -9.32 -4.35 16.97
N ILE A 16 -8.23 -4.66 16.25
CA ILE A 16 -8.26 -4.79 14.78
C ILE A 16 -9.18 -5.94 14.34
N LEU A 17 -9.10 -7.10 15.00
CA LEU A 17 -9.94 -8.25 14.68
C LEU A 17 -11.42 -7.94 14.91
N VAL A 18 -11.78 -7.34 16.03
CA VAL A 18 -13.18 -6.95 16.34
C VAL A 18 -13.66 -5.91 15.32
N ALA A 19 -12.85 -4.91 14.99
CA ALA A 19 -13.18 -3.93 13.97
C ALA A 19 -13.42 -4.59 12.60
N GLY A 20 -12.51 -5.48 12.15
CA GLY A 20 -12.64 -6.21 10.88
C GLY A 20 -13.85 -7.15 10.84
N LEU A 21 -14.02 -7.97 11.90
CA LEU A 21 -15.13 -8.93 12.00
C LEU A 21 -16.52 -8.25 12.06
N SER A 22 -16.60 -7.00 12.52
CA SER A 22 -17.84 -6.23 12.52
C SER A 22 -18.43 -6.06 11.10
N PHE A 23 -17.63 -6.21 10.07
CA PHE A 23 -18.04 -6.14 8.66
C PHE A 23 -18.27 -7.51 7.99
N ALA A 24 -18.06 -8.62 8.69
CA ALA A 24 -18.16 -9.97 8.11
C ALA A 24 -19.53 -10.26 7.47
N ASN A 25 -20.60 -9.63 7.94
CA ASN A 25 -21.96 -9.79 7.44
C ASN A 25 -22.38 -8.68 6.43
N GLY A 26 -21.51 -7.72 6.13
CA GLY A 26 -21.84 -6.55 5.30
C GLY A 26 -21.74 -6.75 3.79
N GLY A 27 -21.05 -7.79 3.33
CA GLY A 27 -20.83 -8.07 1.90
C GLY A 27 -21.80 -9.10 1.34
N LYS A 28 -23.07 -8.73 1.09
CA LYS A 28 -24.07 -9.65 0.55
C LYS A 28 -23.99 -9.86 -0.96
N ASP A 29 -23.38 -8.94 -1.68
CA ASP A 29 -23.17 -9.01 -3.12
C ASP A 29 -21.73 -8.61 -3.53
N MET A 30 -21.38 -8.87 -4.79
CA MET A 30 -20.06 -8.58 -5.35
C MET A 30 -19.74 -7.08 -5.33
N LYS A 31 -20.72 -6.21 -5.53
CA LYS A 31 -20.55 -4.75 -5.58
C LYS A 31 -20.27 -4.19 -4.18
N SER A 32 -21.01 -4.65 -3.16
CA SER A 32 -20.75 -4.25 -1.77
C SER A 32 -19.44 -4.82 -1.23
N PHE A 33 -19.07 -6.03 -1.63
CA PHE A 33 -17.81 -6.68 -1.20
C PHE A 33 -16.57 -6.02 -1.79
N PHE A 34 -16.56 -5.76 -3.13
CA PHE A 34 -15.37 -5.24 -3.82
C PHE A 34 -15.31 -3.72 -3.90
N ALA A 35 -16.44 -3.03 -3.95
CA ALA A 35 -16.50 -1.57 -4.11
C ALA A 35 -17.18 -0.85 -2.94
N ALA A 36 -17.52 -1.56 -1.87
CA ALA A 36 -18.23 -0.99 -0.71
C ALA A 36 -19.45 -0.15 -1.13
N GLY A 37 -20.18 -0.61 -2.16
CA GLY A 37 -21.33 0.09 -2.72
C GLY A 37 -21.03 1.32 -3.58
N GLY A 38 -19.77 1.78 -3.68
CA GLY A 38 -19.39 2.94 -4.49
C GLY A 38 -19.50 4.29 -3.78
N ALA A 39 -19.76 4.32 -2.47
CA ALA A 39 -20.01 5.55 -1.71
C ALA A 39 -19.07 5.77 -0.51
N VAL A 40 -17.89 5.14 -0.50
CA VAL A 40 -16.90 5.34 0.56
C VAL A 40 -16.49 6.82 0.61
N PRO A 41 -16.46 7.46 1.78
CA PRO A 41 -15.98 8.84 1.91
C PRO A 41 -14.57 9.00 1.33
N TRP A 42 -14.37 10.02 0.49
CA TRP A 42 -13.09 10.26 -0.18
C TRP A 42 -11.90 10.36 0.79
N SER A 43 -12.14 10.88 1.99
CA SER A 43 -11.12 10.99 3.05
C SER A 43 -10.67 9.63 3.56
N MET A 44 -11.60 8.70 3.77
CA MET A 44 -11.28 7.33 4.19
C MET A 44 -10.54 6.57 3.07
N ASN A 45 -11.01 6.69 1.83
CA ASN A 45 -10.31 6.10 0.69
C ASN A 45 -8.92 6.70 0.46
N GLY A 46 -8.75 8.01 0.68
CA GLY A 46 -7.45 8.67 0.59
C GLY A 46 -6.47 8.19 1.66
N LEU A 47 -6.95 8.03 2.90
CA LEU A 47 -6.16 7.43 3.99
C LEU A 47 -5.86 5.96 3.74
N SER A 48 -6.82 5.17 3.26
CA SER A 48 -6.59 3.77 2.90
C SER A 48 -5.60 3.61 1.74
N LEU A 49 -5.67 4.49 0.73
CA LEU A 49 -4.66 4.53 -0.34
C LEU A 49 -3.27 4.82 0.23
N PHE A 50 -3.15 5.81 1.12
CA PHE A 50 -1.90 6.14 1.77
C PHE A 50 -1.36 4.98 2.62
N MET A 51 -2.23 4.31 3.38
CA MET A 51 -1.87 3.13 4.18
C MET A 51 -1.44 1.94 3.34
N SER A 52 -1.86 1.83 2.08
CA SER A 52 -1.36 0.80 1.16
C SER A 52 0.14 0.92 0.88
N PHE A 53 0.74 2.08 1.12
CA PHE A 53 2.18 2.34 1.01
C PHE A 53 2.86 2.47 2.38
N PHE A 54 2.10 2.70 3.43
CA PHE A 54 2.60 2.84 4.79
C PHE A 54 2.52 1.51 5.52
N SER A 55 3.54 0.70 5.36
CA SER A 55 3.65 -0.66 5.88
C SER A 55 5.02 -0.89 6.52
N ALA A 56 5.28 -2.09 6.98
CA ALA A 56 6.62 -2.52 7.40
C ALA A 56 7.70 -2.18 6.37
N GLY A 57 7.36 -2.32 5.07
CA GLY A 57 8.25 -1.96 3.96
C GLY A 57 8.70 -0.50 4.00
N THR A 58 7.84 0.44 4.40
CA THR A 58 8.20 1.86 4.52
C THR A 58 9.37 2.05 5.47
N PHE A 59 9.33 1.42 6.62
CA PHE A 59 10.34 1.58 7.67
C PHE A 59 11.60 0.78 7.37
N VAL A 60 11.50 -0.38 6.78
CA VAL A 60 12.63 -1.25 6.47
C VAL A 60 13.35 -0.80 5.20
N VAL A 61 12.61 -0.57 4.10
CA VAL A 61 13.19 -0.17 2.80
C VAL A 61 13.71 1.27 2.86
N TRP A 62 12.81 2.21 3.12
CA TRP A 62 13.16 3.63 3.07
C TRP A 62 13.94 4.08 4.29
N GLY A 63 13.71 3.44 5.46
CA GLY A 63 14.53 3.63 6.65
C GLY A 63 15.98 3.21 6.46
N SER A 64 16.24 2.13 5.71
CA SER A 64 17.59 1.72 5.33
C SER A 64 18.29 2.77 4.45
N ILE A 65 17.56 3.34 3.48
CA ILE A 65 18.10 4.41 2.63
C ILE A 65 18.33 5.68 3.44
N ALA A 66 17.40 6.04 4.34
CA ALA A 66 17.57 7.18 5.23
C ALA A 66 18.79 7.04 6.16
N TYR A 67 18.99 5.85 6.70
CA TYR A 67 20.17 5.55 7.51
C TYR A 67 21.47 5.68 6.71
N LYS A 68 21.52 5.14 5.48
CA LYS A 68 22.75 5.13 4.65
C LYS A 68 23.04 6.47 3.99
N TYR A 69 22.02 7.13 3.44
CA TYR A 69 22.17 8.28 2.52
C TYR A 69 21.49 9.56 3.01
N GLY A 70 20.76 9.52 4.13
CA GLY A 70 20.18 10.71 4.74
C GLY A 70 18.99 11.30 4.00
N LEU A 71 19.04 12.61 3.74
CA LEU A 71 17.93 13.42 3.20
C LEU A 71 17.40 12.90 1.84
N VAL A 72 18.21 12.22 1.07
CA VAL A 72 17.80 11.66 -0.22
C VAL A 72 16.63 10.68 -0.08
N ALA A 73 16.49 9.97 1.04
CA ALA A 73 15.33 9.10 1.29
C ALA A 73 14.02 9.91 1.35
N ILE A 74 14.07 11.10 1.94
CA ILE A 74 12.93 12.04 1.96
C ILE A 74 12.64 12.51 0.54
N THR A 75 13.67 12.86 -0.24
CA THR A 75 13.53 13.30 -1.64
C THR A 75 12.86 12.21 -2.50
N ILE A 76 13.28 10.95 -2.36
CA ILE A 76 12.67 9.82 -3.06
C ILE A 76 11.19 9.70 -2.69
N GLN A 77 10.86 9.75 -1.40
CA GLN A 77 9.48 9.66 -0.93
C GLN A 77 8.62 10.86 -1.35
N MET A 78 9.20 12.05 -1.49
CA MET A 78 8.50 13.23 -2.01
C MET A 78 8.05 13.06 -3.46
N SER A 79 8.64 12.15 -4.23
CA SER A 79 8.15 11.78 -5.57
C SER A 79 6.71 11.25 -5.53
N MET A 80 6.31 10.59 -4.44
CA MET A 80 4.93 10.14 -4.20
C MET A 80 3.95 11.30 -4.03
N CYS A 81 4.39 12.43 -3.44
CA CYS A 81 3.58 13.65 -3.34
C CYS A 81 3.22 14.15 -4.74
N ILE A 82 4.21 14.30 -5.61
CA ILE A 82 4.03 14.73 -7.00
C ILE A 82 3.11 13.75 -7.73
N ALA A 83 3.37 12.45 -7.59
CA ALA A 83 2.56 11.40 -8.20
C ALA A 83 1.11 11.45 -7.72
N GLY A 84 0.86 11.65 -6.43
CA GLY A 84 -0.48 11.78 -5.86
C GLY A 84 -1.28 12.94 -6.45
N PHE A 85 -0.67 14.11 -6.61
CA PHE A 85 -1.31 15.27 -7.25
C PHE A 85 -1.57 15.05 -8.73
N VAL A 86 -0.62 14.50 -9.48
CA VAL A 86 -0.78 14.18 -10.92
C VAL A 86 -1.88 13.15 -11.12
N VAL A 87 -1.87 12.06 -10.36
CA VAL A 87 -2.90 11.02 -10.42
C VAL A 87 -4.26 11.58 -10.04
N GLY A 88 -4.34 12.35 -8.95
CA GLY A 88 -5.58 12.98 -8.50
C GLY A 88 -6.18 13.93 -9.55
N TYR A 89 -5.34 14.69 -10.26
CA TYR A 89 -5.82 15.63 -11.27
C TYR A 89 -6.21 14.96 -12.58
N PHE A 90 -5.35 14.09 -13.13
CA PHE A 90 -5.49 13.57 -14.49
C PHE A 90 -6.09 12.17 -14.56
N ILE A 91 -5.70 11.24 -13.68
CA ILE A 91 -5.95 9.80 -13.84
C ILE A 91 -7.18 9.34 -13.05
N ALA A 92 -7.26 9.64 -11.76
CA ALA A 92 -8.33 9.18 -10.89
C ALA A 92 -9.75 9.56 -11.38
N PRO A 93 -10.01 10.81 -11.82
CA PRO A 93 -11.33 11.15 -12.36
C PRO A 93 -11.70 10.38 -13.64
N ARG A 94 -10.70 9.96 -14.45
CA ARG A 94 -10.94 9.15 -15.65
C ARG A 94 -11.27 7.71 -15.32
N TRP A 95 -10.64 7.13 -14.30
CA TRP A 95 -11.04 5.83 -13.78
C TRP A 95 -12.49 5.83 -13.31
N TRP A 96 -12.88 6.83 -12.54
CA TRP A 96 -14.28 6.96 -12.09
C TRP A 96 -15.25 7.10 -13.28
N LYS A 97 -14.89 7.90 -14.29
CA LYS A 97 -15.72 8.10 -15.50
C LYS A 97 -15.81 6.86 -16.38
N SER A 98 -14.87 5.93 -16.32
CA SER A 98 -14.93 4.67 -17.08
C SER A 98 -16.07 3.74 -16.63
N LYS A 99 -16.71 4.03 -15.48
CA LYS A 99 -17.79 3.24 -14.87
C LYS A 99 -17.40 1.78 -14.54
N ALA A 100 -16.16 1.40 -14.75
CA ALA A 100 -15.64 0.11 -14.34
C ALA A 100 -15.23 0.14 -12.86
N LEU A 101 -15.65 -0.84 -12.10
CA LEU A 101 -15.28 -0.98 -10.68
C LEU A 101 -13.84 -1.46 -10.51
N THR A 102 -13.34 -2.23 -11.47
CA THR A 102 -12.00 -2.80 -11.46
C THR A 102 -11.27 -2.57 -12.78
N VAL A 103 -9.95 -2.64 -12.77
CA VAL A 103 -9.13 -2.58 -14.00
C VAL A 103 -9.46 -3.76 -14.92
N ALA A 104 -9.72 -4.95 -14.37
CA ALA A 104 -10.09 -6.12 -15.16
C ALA A 104 -11.40 -5.89 -15.93
N GLU A 105 -12.42 -5.30 -15.28
CA GLU A 105 -13.68 -4.94 -15.92
C GLU A 105 -13.46 -3.89 -17.01
N PHE A 106 -12.66 -2.87 -16.77
CA PHE A 106 -12.30 -1.87 -17.78
C PHE A 106 -11.62 -2.51 -19.01
N LEU A 107 -10.67 -3.42 -18.78
CA LEU A 107 -9.99 -4.13 -19.88
C LEU A 107 -10.97 -5.01 -20.66
N THR A 108 -11.90 -5.68 -19.98
CA THR A 108 -12.95 -6.49 -20.62
C THR A 108 -13.86 -5.63 -21.50
N ASN A 109 -14.37 -4.54 -20.95
CA ASN A 109 -15.31 -3.65 -21.62
C ASN A 109 -14.68 -2.97 -22.85
N ARG A 110 -13.38 -2.65 -22.76
CA ARG A 110 -12.70 -1.91 -23.82
C ARG A 110 -12.01 -2.79 -24.87
N PHE A 111 -11.41 -3.90 -24.46
CA PHE A 111 -10.53 -4.72 -25.31
C PHE A 111 -10.98 -6.18 -25.43
N GLY A 112 -12.02 -6.55 -24.72
CA GLY A 112 -12.58 -7.90 -24.71
C GLY A 112 -11.89 -8.85 -23.71
N LYS A 113 -12.57 -9.97 -23.45
CA LYS A 113 -12.22 -10.95 -22.42
C LYS A 113 -10.83 -11.57 -22.62
N THR A 114 -10.42 -11.83 -23.85
CA THR A 114 -9.11 -12.43 -24.16
C THR A 114 -7.96 -11.55 -23.66
N ILE A 115 -8.01 -10.24 -23.91
CA ILE A 115 -6.97 -9.30 -23.48
C ILE A 115 -6.96 -9.17 -21.94
N GLN A 116 -8.13 -9.09 -21.34
CA GLN A 116 -8.25 -9.09 -19.88
C GLN A 116 -7.61 -10.35 -19.28
N GLN A 117 -7.83 -11.53 -19.82
CA GLN A 117 -7.23 -12.78 -19.34
C GLN A 117 -5.69 -12.75 -19.39
N TYR A 118 -5.07 -12.26 -20.47
CA TYR A 118 -3.61 -12.11 -20.53
C TYR A 118 -3.08 -11.16 -19.45
N TYR A 119 -3.71 -10.00 -19.27
CA TYR A 119 -3.34 -9.07 -18.19
C TYR A 119 -3.53 -9.68 -16.81
N THR A 120 -4.58 -10.46 -16.63
CA THR A 120 -4.85 -11.20 -15.40
C THR A 120 -3.74 -12.20 -15.07
N TYR A 121 -3.28 -13.00 -16.03
CA TYR A 121 -2.16 -13.94 -15.82
C TYR A 121 -0.86 -13.21 -15.50
N LEU A 122 -0.55 -12.13 -16.22
CA LEU A 122 0.63 -11.30 -15.95
C LEU A 122 0.55 -10.69 -14.55
N PHE A 123 -0.61 -10.14 -14.19
CA PHE A 123 -0.83 -9.57 -12.87
C PHE A 123 -0.63 -10.61 -11.76
N LEU A 124 -1.20 -11.80 -11.89
CA LEU A 124 -1.05 -12.89 -10.91
C LEU A 124 0.42 -13.29 -10.73
N PHE A 125 1.13 -13.47 -11.82
CA PHE A 125 2.54 -13.84 -11.78
C PHE A 125 3.39 -12.78 -11.08
N LEU A 126 3.20 -11.51 -11.46
CA LEU A 126 3.96 -10.40 -10.89
C LEU A 126 3.54 -10.07 -9.46
N SER A 127 2.24 -10.24 -9.13
CA SER A 127 1.73 -10.00 -7.77
C SER A 127 2.31 -10.99 -6.75
N LEU A 128 2.68 -12.19 -7.17
CA LEU A 128 3.38 -13.15 -6.30
C LEU A 128 4.72 -12.58 -5.80
N GLY A 129 5.49 -11.97 -6.71
CA GLY A 129 6.74 -11.30 -6.38
C GLY A 129 6.55 -10.14 -5.38
N TYR A 130 5.58 -9.25 -5.65
CA TYR A 130 5.25 -8.14 -4.75
C TYR A 130 4.79 -8.62 -3.38
N THR A 131 3.89 -9.61 -3.35
CA THR A 131 3.31 -10.11 -2.10
C THR A 131 4.38 -10.74 -1.21
N GLY A 132 5.30 -11.51 -1.79
CA GLY A 132 6.43 -12.09 -1.06
C GLY A 132 7.42 -11.04 -0.57
N ALA A 133 7.71 -10.03 -1.41
CA ALA A 133 8.54 -8.90 -1.01
C ALA A 133 7.94 -8.12 0.18
N PHE A 134 6.63 -8.00 0.29
CA PHE A 134 5.98 -7.38 1.46
C PHE A 134 6.01 -8.22 2.73
N LEU A 135 6.07 -9.55 2.64
CA LEU A 135 6.13 -10.43 3.81
C LEU A 135 7.50 -10.34 4.52
N TYR A 136 8.59 -10.20 3.77
CA TYR A 136 9.94 -10.13 4.34
C TYR A 136 10.15 -8.97 5.34
N PRO A 137 9.76 -7.70 5.07
CA PRO A 137 9.91 -6.62 6.03
C PRO A 137 9.22 -6.88 7.37
N VAL A 138 8.08 -7.56 7.37
CA VAL A 138 7.39 -7.93 8.63
C VAL A 138 8.21 -8.93 9.42
N ALA A 139 8.73 -9.95 8.75
CA ALA A 139 9.63 -10.93 9.39
C ALA A 139 10.90 -10.25 9.93
N LYS A 140 11.46 -9.28 9.20
CA LYS A 140 12.60 -8.47 9.64
C LYS A 140 12.27 -7.66 10.90
N ILE A 141 11.08 -7.07 10.99
CA ILE A 141 10.60 -6.37 12.19
C ILE A 141 10.62 -7.33 13.38
N VAL A 142 10.01 -8.50 13.24
CA VAL A 142 9.96 -9.49 14.32
C VAL A 142 11.38 -9.92 14.71
N ASN A 143 12.24 -10.22 13.74
CA ASN A 143 13.64 -10.59 13.99
C ASN A 143 14.40 -9.53 14.80
N VAL A 144 14.41 -8.26 14.35
CA VAL A 144 15.15 -7.17 15.01
C VAL A 144 14.62 -6.88 16.42
N THR A 145 13.30 -6.96 16.61
CA THR A 145 12.68 -6.57 17.88
C THR A 145 12.67 -7.69 18.93
N THR A 146 12.49 -8.94 18.50
CA THR A 146 12.37 -10.09 19.42
C THR A 146 13.61 -10.97 19.47
N GLY A 147 14.48 -10.90 18.45
CA GLY A 147 15.58 -11.84 18.26
C GLY A 147 15.15 -13.20 17.67
N PHE A 148 13.86 -13.34 17.28
CA PHE A 148 13.35 -14.55 16.65
C PHE A 148 13.97 -14.74 15.26
N ASP A 149 14.31 -15.97 14.91
CA ASP A 149 14.93 -16.27 13.63
C ASP A 149 14.07 -15.81 12.44
N ILE A 150 14.71 -15.21 11.42
CA ILE A 150 13.99 -14.57 10.32
C ILE A 150 13.23 -15.58 9.46
N ASP A 151 13.79 -16.77 9.23
CA ASP A 151 13.16 -17.80 8.43
C ASP A 151 11.93 -18.37 9.15
N SER A 152 12.05 -18.59 10.44
CA SER A 152 10.94 -18.98 11.30
C SER A 152 9.86 -17.90 11.37
N ALA A 153 10.25 -16.62 11.40
CA ALA A 153 9.30 -15.48 11.35
C ALA A 153 8.54 -15.43 10.01
N ILE A 154 9.22 -15.65 8.87
CA ILE A 154 8.59 -15.72 7.55
C ILE A 154 7.53 -16.83 7.50
N LEU A 155 7.87 -18.03 7.99
CA LEU A 155 6.95 -19.17 8.02
C LEU A 155 5.73 -18.91 8.90
N LEU A 156 5.95 -18.41 10.12
CA LEU A 156 4.87 -18.15 11.08
C LEU A 156 3.93 -17.04 10.60
N LEU A 157 4.49 -15.92 10.14
CA LEU A 157 3.70 -14.78 9.66
C LEU A 157 2.98 -15.10 8.35
N GLY A 158 3.64 -15.78 7.41
CA GLY A 158 3.03 -16.22 6.17
C GLY A 158 1.88 -17.19 6.41
N GLY A 159 2.07 -18.16 7.32
CA GLY A 159 1.02 -19.08 7.76
C GLY A 159 -0.17 -18.37 8.41
N LEU A 160 0.12 -17.42 9.32
CA LEU A 160 -0.90 -16.63 10.00
C LEU A 160 -1.73 -15.79 9.00
N VAL A 161 -1.07 -15.14 8.04
CA VAL A 161 -1.75 -14.35 7.01
C VAL A 161 -2.62 -15.23 6.12
N MET A 162 -2.16 -16.43 5.73
CA MET A 162 -2.98 -17.39 4.96
C MET A 162 -4.27 -17.77 5.71
N VAL A 163 -4.21 -18.01 7.01
CA VAL A 163 -5.39 -18.34 7.84
C VAL A 163 -6.31 -17.13 7.97
N TYR A 164 -5.74 -15.92 8.14
CA TYR A 164 -6.49 -14.68 8.33
C TYR A 164 -7.20 -14.18 7.07
N THR A 165 -6.74 -14.57 5.87
CA THR A 165 -7.21 -14.07 4.57
C THR A 165 -8.72 -14.29 4.30
N ALA A 166 -9.40 -15.10 5.08
CA ALA A 166 -10.77 -15.51 4.82
C ALA A 166 -11.87 -14.48 5.20
N VAL A 167 -11.54 -13.34 5.83
CA VAL A 167 -12.54 -12.48 6.49
C VAL A 167 -12.41 -11.01 6.11
N GLY A 168 -13.40 -10.46 5.39
CA GLY A 168 -13.64 -9.02 5.30
C GLY A 168 -13.53 -8.41 3.89
N GLY A 169 -14.58 -7.69 3.45
CA GLY A 169 -14.61 -6.91 2.21
C GLY A 169 -13.90 -5.54 2.34
N LEU A 170 -14.05 -4.67 1.32
CA LEU A 170 -13.35 -3.39 1.22
C LEU A 170 -13.58 -2.46 2.44
N TRP A 171 -14.76 -2.46 3.05
CA TRP A 171 -15.05 -1.66 4.24
C TRP A 171 -14.20 -2.04 5.45
N ALA A 172 -14.01 -3.34 5.69
CA ALA A 172 -13.14 -3.81 6.77
C ALA A 172 -11.71 -3.31 6.58
N VAL A 173 -11.19 -3.41 5.34
CA VAL A 173 -9.84 -2.92 4.99
C VAL A 173 -9.74 -1.41 5.24
N VAL A 174 -10.67 -0.61 4.73
CA VAL A 174 -10.62 0.86 4.87
C VAL A 174 -10.66 1.30 6.34
N VAL A 175 -11.51 0.68 7.17
CA VAL A 175 -11.62 1.03 8.60
C VAL A 175 -10.35 0.63 9.37
N THR A 176 -9.83 -0.56 9.13
CA THR A 176 -8.59 -1.01 9.78
C THR A 176 -7.37 -0.20 9.32
N ASP A 177 -7.31 0.19 8.05
CA ASP A 177 -6.25 1.05 7.52
C ASP A 177 -6.23 2.42 8.23
N VAL A 178 -7.39 3.06 8.40
CA VAL A 178 -7.47 4.36 9.10
C VAL A 178 -7.07 4.23 10.56
N LEU A 179 -7.48 3.13 11.23
CA LEU A 179 -7.08 2.85 12.61
C LEU A 179 -5.56 2.68 12.74
N GLN A 180 -4.96 1.91 11.84
CA GLN A 180 -3.51 1.69 11.78
C GLN A 180 -2.76 2.99 11.48
N PHE A 181 -3.28 3.83 10.57
CA PHE A 181 -2.73 5.16 10.28
C PHE A 181 -2.59 6.01 11.54
N VAL A 182 -3.65 6.11 12.32
CA VAL A 182 -3.64 6.93 13.55
C VAL A 182 -2.60 6.41 14.54
N ILE A 183 -2.56 5.10 14.77
CA ILE A 183 -1.65 4.48 15.73
C ILE A 183 -0.20 4.61 15.31
N LEU A 184 0.11 4.25 14.06
CA LEU A 184 1.48 4.32 13.55
C LEU A 184 1.98 5.75 13.51
N THR A 185 1.12 6.71 13.10
CA THR A 185 1.48 8.14 13.11
C THR A 185 1.75 8.63 14.53
N ALA A 186 0.91 8.26 15.50
CA ALA A 186 1.11 8.62 16.90
C ALA A 186 2.42 8.05 17.46
N ALA A 187 2.70 6.77 17.20
CA ALA A 187 3.94 6.12 17.64
C ALA A 187 5.18 6.76 17.01
N VAL A 188 5.14 7.05 15.71
CA VAL A 188 6.27 7.70 15.00
C VAL A 188 6.52 9.12 15.50
N LEU A 189 5.46 9.88 15.77
CA LEU A 189 5.59 11.24 16.36
C LEU A 189 6.27 11.22 17.73
N LEU A 190 6.13 10.14 18.51
CA LEU A 190 6.87 9.97 19.77
C LEU A 190 8.35 9.64 19.55
N VAL A 191 8.68 8.86 18.51
CA VAL A 191 10.07 8.47 18.25
C VAL A 191 10.96 9.69 17.97
N ILE A 192 10.44 10.74 17.32
CA ILE A 192 11.24 11.90 16.90
C ILE A 192 11.85 12.64 18.10
N PRO A 193 11.07 13.20 19.05
CA PRO A 193 11.65 13.91 20.18
C PRO A 193 12.57 13.01 21.02
N LEU A 194 12.17 11.75 21.26
CA LEU A 194 12.97 10.82 22.03
C LEU A 194 14.30 10.49 21.34
N SER A 195 14.32 10.35 20.02
CA SER A 195 15.55 10.15 19.26
C SER A 195 16.46 11.38 19.26
N LEU A 196 15.87 12.60 19.21
CA LEU A 196 16.62 13.85 19.28
C LEU A 196 17.25 14.06 20.66
N ASP A 197 16.58 13.65 21.73
CA ASP A 197 17.13 13.69 23.08
C ASP A 197 18.39 12.81 23.22
N GLU A 198 18.41 11.62 22.59
CA GLU A 198 19.57 10.72 22.58
C GLU A 198 20.82 11.35 21.93
N VAL A 199 20.66 12.17 20.88
CA VAL A 199 21.75 12.91 20.21
C VAL A 199 21.97 14.30 20.80
N LYS A 200 21.33 14.64 21.91
CA LYS A 200 21.43 15.96 22.58
C LYS A 200 20.96 17.14 21.73
N GLY A 201 19.90 16.91 20.95
CA GLY A 201 19.20 17.94 20.17
C GLY A 201 19.61 18.00 18.70
N ILE A 202 18.88 18.86 17.98
CA ILE A 202 18.98 18.98 16.52
C ILE A 202 20.33 19.55 16.06
N SER A 203 20.92 20.49 16.81
CA SER A 203 22.24 21.06 16.48
C SER A 203 23.33 19.99 16.49
N SER A 204 23.36 19.17 17.57
CA SER A 204 24.30 18.06 17.71
C SER A 204 24.09 17.00 16.63
N PHE A 205 22.84 16.70 16.25
CA PHE A 205 22.54 15.81 15.13
C PHE A 205 23.15 16.33 13.81
N VAL A 206 22.96 17.61 13.51
CA VAL A 206 23.46 18.21 12.27
C VAL A 206 24.99 18.23 12.23
N GLU A 207 25.65 18.57 13.36
CA GLU A 207 27.11 18.62 13.46
C GLU A 207 27.80 17.27 13.36
N GLN A 208 27.16 16.19 13.83
CA GLN A 208 27.71 14.84 13.83
C GLN A 208 27.35 14.02 12.59
N ALA A 209 26.40 14.50 11.79
CA ALA A 209 25.98 13.79 10.58
C ALA A 209 27.09 13.81 9.51
N PRO A 210 27.18 12.79 8.63
CA PRO A 210 28.12 12.76 7.52
C PRO A 210 27.96 13.98 6.58
N ASP A 211 29.03 14.49 6.01
CA ASP A 211 29.06 15.72 5.18
C ASP A 211 28.02 15.74 4.04
N THR A 212 27.76 14.58 3.40
CA THR A 212 26.81 14.47 2.28
C THR A 212 25.39 14.12 2.73
N PHE A 213 25.15 14.02 4.04
CA PHE A 213 23.93 13.44 4.60
C PHE A 213 22.67 14.27 4.34
N PHE A 214 22.84 15.61 4.23
CA PHE A 214 21.75 16.54 3.94
C PHE A 214 21.66 16.92 2.46
N ASN A 215 22.39 16.24 1.57
CA ASN A 215 22.25 16.44 0.16
C ASN A 215 20.92 15.89 -0.36
N VAL A 216 20.26 16.66 -1.22
CA VAL A 216 19.00 16.27 -1.89
C VAL A 216 19.20 15.05 -2.81
N PHE A 217 20.39 14.93 -3.38
CA PHE A 217 20.84 13.79 -4.19
C PHE A 217 22.09 13.21 -3.56
N ASN A 218 22.16 11.91 -3.39
CA ASN A 218 23.30 11.25 -2.75
C ASN A 218 23.49 9.83 -3.28
N GLY A 219 24.75 9.46 -3.51
CA GLY A 219 25.11 8.15 -4.03
C GLY A 219 24.48 7.88 -5.41
N GLU A 220 23.84 6.73 -5.55
CA GLU A 220 23.17 6.30 -6.78
C GLU A 220 21.83 7.00 -7.04
N TYR A 221 21.30 7.74 -6.06
CA TYR A 221 20.01 8.45 -6.14
C TYR A 221 20.20 9.86 -6.70
N THR A 222 20.39 9.92 -8.01
CA THR A 222 20.60 11.17 -8.76
C THR A 222 19.27 11.88 -9.08
N ALA A 223 19.35 13.12 -9.59
CA ALA A 223 18.17 13.85 -10.08
C ALA A 223 17.43 13.05 -11.18
N VAL A 224 18.18 12.38 -12.07
CA VAL A 224 17.61 11.55 -13.13
C VAL A 224 16.85 10.35 -12.54
N PHE A 225 17.41 9.71 -11.49
CA PHE A 225 16.72 8.66 -10.75
C PHE A 225 15.39 9.17 -10.17
N ILE A 226 15.39 10.31 -9.49
CA ILE A 226 14.18 10.90 -8.87
C ILE A 226 13.10 11.18 -9.91
N VAL A 227 13.47 11.73 -11.08
CA VAL A 227 12.53 11.97 -12.19
C VAL A 227 11.96 10.66 -12.71
N ALA A 228 12.79 9.66 -12.98
CA ALA A 228 12.37 8.34 -13.46
C ALA A 228 11.45 7.66 -12.44
N PHE A 229 11.81 7.72 -11.16
CA PHE A 229 11.03 7.15 -10.07
C PHE A 229 9.70 7.89 -9.85
N THR A 230 9.66 9.21 -10.07
CA THR A 230 8.41 9.99 -10.05
C THR A 230 7.45 9.53 -11.15
N ILE A 231 7.94 9.34 -12.37
CA ILE A 231 7.11 8.84 -13.48
C ILE A 231 6.65 7.42 -13.18
N TYR A 232 7.54 6.55 -12.67
CA TYR A 232 7.15 5.22 -12.20
C TYR A 232 6.02 5.30 -11.16
N ASN A 233 6.14 6.16 -10.15
CA ASN A 233 5.13 6.30 -9.10
C ASN A 233 3.79 6.82 -9.64
N ILE A 234 3.78 7.74 -10.60
CA ILE A 234 2.55 8.18 -11.28
C ILE A 234 1.85 6.98 -11.94
N VAL A 235 2.60 6.14 -12.63
CA VAL A 235 2.07 4.96 -13.31
C VAL A 235 1.62 3.90 -12.31
N PHE A 236 2.42 3.64 -11.28
CA PHE A 236 2.13 2.64 -10.26
C PHE A 236 0.89 3.01 -9.42
N ILE A 237 0.83 4.24 -8.91
CA ILE A 237 -0.31 4.73 -8.11
C ILE A 237 -1.56 4.88 -8.98
N GLY A 238 -1.38 5.31 -10.23
CA GLY A 238 -2.48 5.55 -11.17
C GLY A 238 -3.06 4.30 -11.81
N GLY A 239 -2.32 3.16 -11.86
CA GLY A 239 -2.71 1.98 -12.62
C GLY A 239 -2.76 0.67 -11.84
N ASN A 240 -2.22 0.61 -10.63
CA ASN A 240 -2.30 -0.61 -9.83
C ASN A 240 -3.75 -0.94 -9.48
N TRP A 241 -4.13 -2.20 -9.69
CA TRP A 241 -5.52 -2.65 -9.58
C TRP A 241 -6.14 -2.41 -8.20
N ALA A 242 -5.37 -2.63 -7.14
CA ALA A 242 -5.83 -2.37 -5.78
C ALA A 242 -6.08 -0.87 -5.51
N TYR A 243 -5.24 0.01 -6.08
CA TYR A 243 -5.35 1.46 -5.86
C TYR A 243 -6.46 2.08 -6.70
N VAL A 244 -6.67 1.57 -7.93
CA VAL A 244 -7.77 2.00 -8.79
C VAL A 244 -9.12 1.83 -8.09
N GLN A 245 -9.32 0.78 -7.31
CA GLN A 245 -10.54 0.61 -6.51
C GLN A 245 -10.83 1.80 -5.59
N ARG A 246 -9.82 2.48 -5.02
CA ARG A 246 -10.01 3.66 -4.16
C ARG A 246 -10.51 4.87 -4.96
N TYR A 247 -10.20 4.94 -6.26
CA TYR A 247 -10.68 6.01 -7.14
C TYR A 247 -12.09 5.74 -7.66
N THR A 248 -12.46 4.47 -7.84
CA THR A 248 -13.75 4.06 -8.41
C THR A 248 -14.85 3.86 -7.37
N SER A 249 -14.49 3.60 -6.08
CA SER A 249 -15.44 3.34 -4.98
C SER A 249 -15.92 4.61 -4.26
N VAL A 250 -15.84 5.78 -4.88
CA VAL A 250 -16.34 7.06 -4.36
C VAL A 250 -17.53 7.56 -5.19
N LYS A 251 -18.35 8.43 -4.60
CA LYS A 251 -19.62 8.88 -5.18
C LYS A 251 -19.52 9.63 -6.53
N ASP A 252 -18.43 10.38 -6.76
CA ASP A 252 -18.27 11.22 -7.95
C ASP A 252 -16.80 11.45 -8.34
N ALA A 253 -16.58 11.93 -9.56
CA ALA A 253 -15.25 12.22 -10.09
C ALA A 253 -14.48 13.28 -9.29
N LYS A 254 -15.19 14.21 -8.61
CA LYS A 254 -14.59 15.22 -7.75
C LYS A 254 -14.04 14.58 -6.46
N SER A 255 -14.77 13.64 -5.91
CA SER A 255 -14.33 12.83 -4.77
C SER A 255 -13.14 11.94 -5.14
N SER A 256 -13.15 11.30 -6.31
CA SER A 256 -12.02 10.54 -6.84
C SER A 256 -10.75 11.39 -6.95
N ARG A 257 -10.86 12.64 -7.43
CA ARG A 257 -9.75 13.61 -7.45
C ARG A 257 -9.21 13.89 -6.05
N LYS A 258 -10.10 14.08 -5.07
CA LYS A 258 -9.71 14.36 -3.67
C LYS A 258 -8.97 13.21 -3.02
N VAL A 259 -9.23 11.95 -3.40
CA VAL A 259 -8.46 10.78 -2.92
C VAL A 259 -6.98 10.93 -3.26
N GLY A 260 -6.65 11.21 -4.54
CA GLY A 260 -5.27 11.44 -4.96
C GLY A 260 -4.63 12.69 -4.32
N TYR A 261 -5.40 13.76 -4.14
CA TYR A 261 -4.90 14.98 -3.49
C TYR A 261 -4.59 14.76 -2.00
N LEU A 262 -5.44 14.02 -1.28
CA LEU A 262 -5.16 13.69 0.12
C LEU A 262 -3.90 12.83 0.23
N PHE A 263 -3.76 11.83 -0.64
CA PHE A 263 -2.55 11.02 -0.72
C PHE A 263 -1.29 11.89 -0.93
N GLY A 264 -1.32 12.79 -1.93
CA GLY A 264 -0.21 13.69 -2.20
C GLY A 264 0.10 14.64 -1.04
N ALA A 265 -0.92 15.20 -0.39
CA ALA A 265 -0.76 16.08 0.78
C ALA A 265 -0.13 15.35 1.98
N LEU A 266 -0.52 14.10 2.21
CA LEU A 266 0.09 13.28 3.27
C LEU A 266 1.57 12.99 2.96
N TYR A 267 1.91 12.68 1.70
CA TYR A 267 3.30 12.48 1.28
C TYR A 267 4.14 13.75 1.19
N LEU A 268 3.56 14.93 1.34
CA LEU A 268 4.31 16.17 1.50
C LEU A 268 4.97 16.26 2.90
N VAL A 269 4.31 15.72 3.92
CA VAL A 269 4.73 15.88 5.33
C VAL A 269 5.34 14.59 5.88
N SER A 270 4.73 13.45 5.61
CA SER A 270 5.05 12.19 6.24
C SER A 270 6.50 11.68 6.03
N PRO A 271 7.16 11.87 4.86
CA PRO A 271 8.54 11.41 4.68
C PRO A 271 9.53 12.05 5.65
N VAL A 272 9.33 13.34 5.97
CA VAL A 272 10.16 14.04 6.97
C VAL A 272 10.01 13.39 8.33
N ILE A 273 8.76 13.12 8.73
CA ILE A 273 8.43 12.53 10.03
C ILE A 273 9.01 11.10 10.14
N TRP A 274 8.90 10.31 9.07
CA TRP A 274 9.27 8.90 9.14
C TRP A 274 10.76 8.64 8.93
N MET A 275 11.42 9.46 8.12
CA MET A 275 12.83 9.22 7.78
C MET A 275 13.81 9.87 8.77
N LEU A 276 13.35 10.81 9.59
CA LEU A 276 14.22 11.46 10.58
C LEU A 276 14.79 10.48 11.65
N PRO A 277 14.01 9.56 12.25
CA PRO A 277 14.56 8.63 13.25
C PRO A 277 15.72 7.75 12.74
N PRO A 278 15.64 7.05 11.59
CA PRO A 278 16.78 6.29 11.10
C PRO A 278 17.96 7.18 10.67
N MET A 279 17.71 8.44 10.26
CA MET A 279 18.79 9.40 10.02
C MET A 279 19.53 9.74 11.33
N ILE A 280 18.80 9.96 12.43
CA ILE A 280 19.39 10.19 13.75
C ILE A 280 20.16 8.95 14.22
N TYR A 281 19.62 7.75 13.97
CA TYR A 281 20.27 6.51 14.34
C TYR A 281 21.62 6.31 13.64
N ARG A 282 21.82 6.85 12.44
CA ARG A 282 23.12 6.86 11.75
C ARG A 282 24.21 7.54 12.58
N VAL A 283 23.86 8.59 13.28
CA VAL A 283 24.81 9.31 14.16
C VAL A 283 25.08 8.52 15.44
N LEU A 284 24.04 7.91 16.03
CA LEU A 284 24.18 7.11 17.25
C LEU A 284 24.95 5.79 17.03
N ASN A 285 24.71 5.17 15.89
CA ASN A 285 25.32 3.88 15.52
C ASN A 285 25.72 3.88 14.04
N PRO A 286 26.91 4.36 13.67
CA PRO A 286 27.32 4.52 12.28
C PRO A 286 27.76 3.21 11.59
N GLY A 287 27.82 2.09 12.32
CA GLY A 287 28.48 0.86 11.89
C GLY A 287 27.59 -0.16 11.17
N LEU A 288 26.29 0.11 10.93
CA LEU A 288 25.42 -0.87 10.26
C LEU A 288 25.71 -0.94 8.76
N GLU A 289 25.97 -2.15 8.26
CA GLU A 289 26.24 -2.42 6.86
C GLU A 289 25.25 -3.45 6.26
N GLY A 290 25.16 -3.46 4.93
CA GLY A 290 24.36 -4.45 4.20
C GLY A 290 22.92 -4.56 4.69
N LEU A 291 22.51 -5.77 5.04
CA LEU A 291 21.16 -6.11 5.53
C LEU A 291 20.90 -5.63 6.97
N GLU A 292 21.93 -5.29 7.76
CA GLU A 292 21.72 -4.76 9.10
C GLU A 292 21.08 -3.38 9.09
N ALA A 293 21.43 -2.54 8.11
CA ALA A 293 20.83 -1.22 7.92
C ALA A 293 19.32 -1.26 7.69
N GLU A 294 18.76 -2.38 7.22
CA GLU A 294 17.31 -2.58 7.10
C GLU A 294 16.60 -2.55 8.46
N GLY A 295 17.33 -2.84 9.54
CA GLY A 295 16.83 -2.78 10.92
C GLY A 295 16.93 -1.41 11.58
N ALA A 296 17.62 -0.43 10.97
CA ALA A 296 18.00 0.83 11.63
C ALA A 296 16.82 1.57 12.27
N TYR A 297 15.68 1.68 11.58
CA TYR A 297 14.49 2.31 12.11
C TYR A 297 13.96 1.61 13.36
N LEU A 298 13.96 0.28 13.36
CA LEU A 298 13.45 -0.50 14.48
C LEU A 298 14.40 -0.53 15.67
N MET A 299 15.71 -0.46 15.39
CA MET A 299 16.73 -0.38 16.43
C MET A 299 16.59 0.91 17.21
N ILE A 300 16.42 2.08 16.56
CA ILE A 300 16.19 3.34 17.28
C ILE A 300 14.85 3.29 18.04
N CYS A 301 13.77 2.76 17.44
CA CYS A 301 12.50 2.60 18.14
C CYS A 301 12.63 1.74 19.41
N LYS A 302 13.39 0.63 19.33
CA LYS A 302 13.64 -0.25 20.47
C LYS A 302 14.45 0.43 21.59
N GLN A 303 15.32 1.37 21.22
CA GLN A 303 16.14 2.14 22.16
C GLN A 303 15.32 3.22 22.88
N VAL A 304 14.46 3.96 22.17
CA VAL A 304 13.86 5.18 22.69
C VAL A 304 12.38 5.04 23.10
N LEU A 305 11.63 4.09 22.53
CA LEU A 305 10.21 3.97 22.84
C LEU A 305 9.97 3.37 24.22
N PRO A 306 9.01 3.93 24.99
CA PRO A 306 8.55 3.34 26.23
C PRO A 306 7.97 1.93 26.02
N VAL A 307 8.07 1.12 27.06
CA VAL A 307 7.50 -0.23 27.09
C VAL A 307 5.99 -0.16 26.81
N GLY A 308 5.51 -1.07 25.98
CA GLY A 308 4.13 -1.13 25.53
C GLY A 308 3.86 -0.28 24.28
N VAL A 309 4.49 0.89 24.11
CA VAL A 309 4.38 1.69 22.88
C VAL A 309 5.14 1.04 21.73
N LEU A 310 6.30 0.47 22.00
CA LEU A 310 7.04 -0.35 21.04
C LEU A 310 6.18 -1.52 20.54
N GLY A 311 5.49 -2.23 21.44
CA GLY A 311 4.58 -3.31 21.09
C GLY A 311 3.42 -2.83 20.21
N LEU A 312 2.81 -1.68 20.55
CA LEU A 312 1.73 -1.08 19.78
C LEU A 312 2.18 -0.70 18.36
N MET A 313 3.37 -0.11 18.22
CA MET A 313 3.97 0.23 16.93
C MET A 313 4.23 -1.01 16.07
N ILE A 314 4.85 -2.05 16.65
CA ILE A 314 5.14 -3.31 15.95
C ILE A 314 3.84 -3.99 15.53
N GLY A 315 2.85 -4.08 16.42
CA GLY A 315 1.52 -4.60 16.09
C GLY A 315 0.89 -3.85 14.93
N GLY A 316 0.95 -2.52 14.94
CA GLY A 316 0.49 -1.66 13.85
C GLY A 316 1.17 -1.98 12.51
N MET A 317 2.49 -2.14 12.49
CA MET A 317 3.25 -2.48 11.29
C MET A 317 2.93 -3.89 10.77
N ILE A 318 2.80 -4.88 11.66
CA ILE A 318 2.45 -6.26 11.30
C ILE A 318 1.06 -6.28 10.63
N PHE A 319 0.06 -5.66 11.25
CA PHE A 319 -1.30 -5.68 10.72
C PHE A 319 -1.47 -4.84 9.45
N ALA A 320 -0.80 -3.69 9.34
CA ALA A 320 -0.80 -2.89 8.11
C ALA A 320 -0.25 -3.69 6.92
N THR A 321 0.82 -4.44 7.13
CA THR A 321 1.40 -5.27 6.07
C THR A 321 0.58 -6.54 5.83
N ALA A 322 0.06 -7.17 6.88
CA ALA A 322 -0.83 -8.32 6.75
C ALA A 322 -2.08 -7.98 5.93
N SER A 323 -2.64 -6.76 6.07
CA SER A 323 -3.74 -6.26 5.25
C SER A 323 -3.38 -6.20 3.76
N SER A 324 -2.18 -5.72 3.42
CA SER A 324 -1.71 -5.64 2.02
C SER A 324 -1.49 -7.03 1.40
N VAL A 325 -0.86 -7.94 2.14
CA VAL A 325 -0.66 -9.34 1.72
C VAL A 325 -2.00 -10.06 1.56
N ASN A 326 -2.92 -9.89 2.51
CA ASN A 326 -4.26 -10.45 2.47
C ASN A 326 -5.04 -9.98 1.22
N THR A 327 -5.01 -8.68 0.92
CA THR A 327 -5.66 -8.14 -0.29
C THR A 327 -5.13 -8.80 -1.56
N SER A 328 -3.83 -9.00 -1.66
CA SER A 328 -3.19 -9.66 -2.80
C SER A 328 -3.56 -11.14 -2.91
N LEU A 329 -3.59 -11.88 -1.79
CA LEU A 329 -4.01 -13.28 -1.73
C LEU A 329 -5.47 -13.45 -2.15
N ASN A 330 -6.37 -12.61 -1.62
CA ASN A 330 -7.79 -12.63 -1.96
C ASN A 330 -8.04 -12.32 -3.43
N LEU A 331 -7.34 -11.31 -3.96
CA LEU A 331 -7.44 -10.94 -5.38
C LEU A 331 -6.94 -12.09 -6.27
N ALA A 332 -5.81 -12.71 -5.95
CA ALA A 332 -5.29 -13.87 -6.67
C ALA A 332 -6.27 -15.04 -6.65
N ALA A 333 -6.84 -15.35 -5.47
CA ALA A 333 -7.83 -16.41 -5.33
C ALA A 333 -9.11 -16.13 -6.13
N ALA A 334 -9.62 -14.90 -6.07
CA ALA A 334 -10.81 -14.48 -6.81
C ALA A 334 -10.58 -14.61 -8.33
N VAL A 335 -9.46 -14.12 -8.81
CA VAL A 335 -9.08 -14.17 -10.24
C VAL A 335 -8.92 -15.61 -10.72
N LEU A 336 -8.16 -16.44 -10.00
CA LEU A 336 -7.96 -17.85 -10.37
C LEU A 336 -9.28 -18.63 -10.36
N THR A 337 -10.17 -18.32 -9.43
CA THR A 337 -11.47 -19.01 -9.33
C THR A 337 -12.44 -18.53 -10.41
N ASN A 338 -12.63 -17.21 -10.55
CA ASN A 338 -13.68 -16.65 -11.41
C ASN A 338 -13.26 -16.52 -12.87
N ASP A 339 -11.99 -16.14 -13.12
CA ASP A 339 -11.53 -15.83 -14.47
C ASP A 339 -10.87 -17.04 -15.17
N ILE A 340 -10.41 -18.04 -14.39
CA ILE A 340 -9.74 -19.23 -14.93
C ILE A 340 -10.58 -20.48 -14.69
N PHE A 341 -10.89 -20.85 -13.44
CA PHE A 341 -11.54 -22.12 -13.14
C PHE A 341 -13.01 -22.15 -13.58
N LYS A 342 -13.80 -21.13 -13.27
CA LYS A 342 -15.22 -21.05 -13.60
C LYS A 342 -15.49 -21.11 -15.11
N PRO A 343 -14.74 -20.43 -16.00
CA PRO A 343 -14.88 -20.58 -17.44
C PRO A 343 -14.52 -21.98 -17.97
N LEU A 344 -13.58 -22.69 -17.32
CA LEU A 344 -13.21 -24.07 -17.67
C LEU A 344 -14.24 -25.10 -17.19
N ARG A 345 -14.97 -24.77 -16.11
CA ARG A 345 -16.04 -25.62 -15.53
C ARG A 345 -17.27 -24.79 -15.18
N PRO A 346 -18.08 -24.35 -16.17
CA PRO A 346 -19.21 -23.42 -15.97
C PRO A 346 -20.29 -23.95 -15.02
N ASN A 347 -20.47 -25.25 -14.94
CA ASN A 347 -21.52 -25.90 -14.13
C ASN A 347 -21.05 -26.23 -12.70
N SER A 348 -19.93 -25.65 -12.24
CA SER A 348 -19.44 -25.89 -10.88
C SER A 348 -20.39 -25.27 -9.84
N SER A 349 -20.65 -26.01 -8.76
CA SER A 349 -21.42 -25.48 -7.62
C SER A 349 -20.63 -24.39 -6.87
N ASP A 350 -21.33 -23.51 -6.18
CA ASP A 350 -20.70 -22.47 -5.34
C ASP A 350 -19.76 -23.06 -4.28
N LYS A 351 -20.09 -24.26 -3.76
CA LYS A 351 -19.23 -24.99 -2.83
C LYS A 351 -17.89 -25.39 -3.50
N THR A 352 -17.94 -25.84 -4.75
CA THR A 352 -16.72 -26.17 -5.52
C THR A 352 -15.88 -24.92 -5.78
N LEU A 353 -16.51 -23.82 -6.19
CA LEU A 353 -15.83 -22.52 -6.41
C LEU A 353 -15.17 -22.02 -5.13
N MET A 354 -15.84 -22.12 -3.99
CA MET A 354 -15.27 -21.74 -2.69
C MET A 354 -14.07 -22.61 -2.30
N ASN A 355 -14.14 -23.93 -2.56
CA ASN A 355 -13.01 -24.83 -2.29
C ASN A 355 -11.80 -24.49 -3.20
N VAL A 356 -12.05 -24.21 -4.47
CA VAL A 356 -11.00 -23.76 -5.40
C VAL A 356 -10.36 -22.47 -4.90
N ALA A 357 -11.16 -21.48 -4.49
CA ALA A 357 -10.65 -20.23 -3.94
C ALA A 357 -9.74 -20.45 -2.72
N ARG A 358 -10.15 -21.35 -1.79
CA ARG A 358 -9.34 -21.68 -0.60
C ARG A 358 -8.02 -22.37 -0.96
N ILE A 359 -8.07 -23.36 -1.86
CA ILE A 359 -6.86 -24.06 -2.31
C ILE A 359 -5.91 -23.08 -3.01
N THR A 360 -6.43 -22.22 -3.84
CA THR A 360 -5.65 -21.20 -4.55
C THR A 360 -5.01 -20.19 -3.58
N THR A 361 -5.74 -19.75 -2.56
CA THR A 361 -5.19 -18.91 -1.50
C THR A 361 -3.99 -19.56 -0.82
N VAL A 362 -4.11 -20.84 -0.47
CA VAL A 362 -3.01 -21.59 0.17
C VAL A 362 -1.81 -21.73 -0.78
N LEU A 363 -2.04 -22.13 -2.04
CA LEU A 363 -0.96 -22.30 -3.02
C LEU A 363 -0.23 -20.98 -3.30
N PHE A 364 -0.97 -19.89 -3.46
CA PHE A 364 -0.40 -18.57 -3.65
C PHE A 364 0.33 -18.08 -2.40
N GLY A 365 -0.18 -18.37 -1.21
CA GLY A 365 0.47 -18.08 0.06
C GLY A 365 1.79 -18.83 0.25
N ILE A 366 1.85 -20.12 -0.13
CA ILE A 366 3.11 -20.88 -0.13
C ILE A 366 4.12 -20.25 -1.09
N GLY A 367 3.69 -19.87 -2.29
CA GLY A 367 4.54 -19.15 -3.24
C GLY A 367 5.04 -17.81 -2.68
N THR A 368 4.18 -17.07 -1.96
CA THR A 368 4.53 -15.82 -1.27
C THR A 368 5.63 -16.02 -0.23
N ILE A 369 5.52 -17.08 0.59
CA ILE A 369 6.56 -17.48 1.56
C ILE A 369 7.87 -17.81 0.83
N GLY A 370 7.79 -18.58 -0.26
CA GLY A 370 8.96 -18.92 -1.07
C GLY A 370 9.69 -17.68 -1.61
N VAL A 371 8.95 -16.69 -2.11
CA VAL A 371 9.53 -15.41 -2.56
C VAL A 371 10.17 -14.65 -1.39
N ALA A 372 9.54 -14.62 -0.21
CA ALA A 372 10.09 -13.94 0.96
C ALA A 372 11.46 -14.51 1.38
N PHE A 373 11.67 -15.81 1.28
CA PHE A 373 12.98 -16.46 1.51
C PHE A 373 14.06 -16.05 0.51
N LEU A 374 13.69 -15.69 -0.71
CA LEU A 374 14.63 -15.29 -1.75
C LEU A 374 15.11 -13.84 -1.59
N VAL A 375 14.42 -12.99 -0.81
CA VAL A 375 14.76 -11.57 -0.66
C VAL A 375 16.19 -11.33 -0.16
N PRO A 376 16.69 -11.99 0.90
CA PRO A 376 18.08 -11.82 1.33
C PRO A 376 19.09 -12.24 0.26
N LEU A 377 18.80 -13.31 -0.48
CA LEU A 377 19.67 -13.83 -1.55
C LEU A 377 19.73 -12.89 -2.76
N ALA A 378 18.69 -12.07 -2.96
CA ALA A 378 18.62 -11.07 -4.02
C ALA A 378 19.23 -9.71 -3.64
N GLY A 379 19.99 -9.62 -2.55
CA GLY A 379 20.63 -8.37 -2.09
C GLY A 379 19.81 -7.54 -1.11
N GLY A 380 18.71 -8.10 -0.58
CA GLY A 380 17.84 -7.47 0.40
C GLY A 380 16.61 -6.80 -0.20
N ILE A 381 15.78 -6.23 0.68
CA ILE A 381 14.45 -5.73 0.28
C ILE A 381 14.52 -4.50 -0.64
N VAL A 382 15.50 -3.63 -0.44
CA VAL A 382 15.67 -2.41 -1.27
C VAL A 382 15.91 -2.80 -2.73
N GLU A 383 16.83 -3.75 -2.95
CA GLU A 383 17.14 -4.24 -4.29
C GLU A 383 15.91 -4.90 -4.95
N VAL A 384 15.21 -5.76 -4.21
CA VAL A 384 14.03 -6.47 -4.72
C VAL A 384 12.92 -5.48 -5.10
N VAL A 385 12.58 -4.52 -4.23
CA VAL A 385 11.50 -3.55 -4.47
C VAL A 385 11.80 -2.68 -5.68
N LEU A 386 13.03 -2.13 -5.77
CA LEU A 386 13.40 -1.26 -6.89
C LEU A 386 13.52 -2.03 -8.21
N SER A 387 14.01 -3.27 -8.18
CA SER A 387 14.07 -4.13 -9.36
C SER A 387 12.69 -4.52 -9.88
N ILE A 388 11.77 -4.92 -9.00
CA ILE A 388 10.38 -5.21 -9.38
C ILE A 388 9.73 -3.94 -9.96
N ALA A 389 9.96 -2.78 -9.33
CA ALA A 389 9.47 -1.50 -9.82
C ALA A 389 9.95 -1.20 -11.24
N ALA A 390 11.25 -1.33 -11.49
CA ALA A 390 11.85 -1.07 -12.78
C ALA A 390 11.33 -2.03 -13.87
N VAL A 391 11.26 -3.33 -13.57
CA VAL A 391 10.85 -4.34 -14.56
C VAL A 391 9.37 -4.24 -14.91
N THR A 392 8.50 -4.01 -13.92
CA THR A 392 7.04 -4.25 -14.08
C THR A 392 6.21 -2.97 -14.21
N GLY A 393 6.58 -1.90 -13.54
CA GLY A 393 5.70 -0.75 -13.32
C GLY A 393 5.21 -0.11 -14.62
N GLY A 394 6.10 0.37 -15.44
CA GLY A 394 5.75 1.01 -16.71
C GLY A 394 5.09 0.04 -17.69
N ALA A 395 5.61 -1.18 -17.78
CA ALA A 395 5.16 -2.19 -18.72
C ALA A 395 3.74 -2.70 -18.42
N LEU A 396 3.38 -2.92 -17.15
CA LEU A 396 2.10 -3.51 -16.76
C LEU A 396 0.98 -2.46 -16.67
N TYR A 397 1.26 -1.33 -16.04
CA TYR A 397 0.24 -0.33 -15.71
C TYR A 397 0.15 0.79 -16.75
N GLY A 398 1.24 1.13 -17.43
CA GLY A 398 1.31 2.20 -18.42
C GLY A 398 0.28 2.07 -19.55
N PRO A 399 0.18 0.91 -20.22
CA PRO A 399 -0.77 0.73 -21.32
C PRO A 399 -2.25 0.89 -20.90
N ALA A 400 -2.61 0.38 -19.70
CA ALA A 400 -3.96 0.53 -19.17
C ALA A 400 -4.29 2.01 -18.89
N ILE A 401 -3.37 2.76 -18.26
CA ILE A 401 -3.54 4.20 -18.01
C ILE A 401 -3.61 4.97 -19.32
N TRP A 402 -2.68 4.72 -20.25
CA TRP A 402 -2.66 5.41 -21.55
C TRP A 402 -3.98 5.26 -22.29
N SER A 403 -4.58 4.09 -22.20
CA SER A 403 -5.87 3.82 -22.83
C SER A 403 -7.04 4.63 -22.26
N LEU A 404 -6.93 5.20 -21.05
CA LEU A 404 -7.93 6.17 -20.55
C LEU A 404 -7.93 7.50 -21.31
N PHE A 405 -6.86 7.80 -22.03
CA PHE A 405 -6.66 9.05 -22.76
C PHE A 405 -6.70 8.87 -24.27
N SER A 406 -6.26 7.72 -24.78
CA SER A 406 -6.08 7.45 -26.20
C SER A 406 -7.25 6.66 -26.78
N LYS A 407 -7.70 7.04 -27.99
CA LYS A 407 -8.67 6.30 -28.81
C LYS A 407 -8.00 5.42 -29.87
N LYS A 408 -6.66 5.42 -29.94
CA LYS A 408 -5.89 4.66 -30.95
C LYS A 408 -5.40 3.30 -30.44
N GLN A 409 -5.45 3.09 -29.11
CA GLN A 409 -5.05 1.83 -28.50
C GLN A 409 -6.10 0.73 -28.72
N ASN A 410 -5.65 -0.45 -29.13
CA ASN A 410 -6.46 -1.67 -29.20
C ASN A 410 -5.83 -2.79 -28.38
N GLY A 411 -6.55 -3.91 -28.22
CA GLY A 411 -6.08 -5.01 -27.39
C GLY A 411 -4.72 -5.58 -27.80
N LYS A 412 -4.45 -5.67 -29.11
CA LYS A 412 -3.16 -6.17 -29.62
C LYS A 412 -2.02 -5.20 -29.33
N THR A 413 -2.28 -3.87 -29.46
CA THR A 413 -1.26 -2.84 -29.20
C THR A 413 -0.89 -2.78 -27.74
N ILE A 414 -1.87 -2.74 -26.81
CA ILE A 414 -1.55 -2.68 -25.38
C ILE A 414 -0.84 -3.95 -24.90
N LEU A 415 -1.25 -5.13 -25.36
CA LEU A 415 -0.59 -6.40 -25.02
C LEU A 415 0.82 -6.47 -25.63
N GLY A 416 0.98 -6.05 -26.89
CA GLY A 416 2.28 -5.99 -27.57
C GLY A 416 3.25 -5.07 -26.83
N VAL A 417 2.82 -3.86 -26.45
CA VAL A 417 3.63 -2.91 -25.66
C VAL A 417 4.03 -3.53 -24.33
N THR A 418 3.10 -4.15 -23.61
CA THR A 418 3.39 -4.81 -22.32
C THR A 418 4.42 -5.92 -22.48
N LEU A 419 4.22 -6.85 -23.42
CA LEU A 419 5.10 -8.00 -23.61
C LEU A 419 6.50 -7.58 -24.10
N ILE A 420 6.59 -6.67 -25.07
CA ILE A 420 7.87 -6.15 -25.55
C ILE A 420 8.63 -5.46 -24.40
N SER A 421 7.95 -4.58 -23.65
CA SER A 421 8.58 -3.86 -22.54
C SER A 421 9.07 -4.81 -21.45
N LEU A 422 8.25 -5.79 -21.03
CA LEU A 422 8.66 -6.80 -20.06
C LEU A 422 9.85 -7.62 -20.58
N SER A 423 9.81 -8.05 -21.85
CA SER A 423 10.90 -8.84 -22.44
C SER A 423 12.22 -8.05 -22.47
N VAL A 424 12.18 -6.77 -22.86
CA VAL A 424 13.35 -5.89 -22.86
C VAL A 424 13.88 -5.69 -21.44
N ASN A 425 13.01 -5.41 -20.47
CA ASN A 425 13.41 -5.20 -19.08
C ASN A 425 14.04 -6.47 -18.48
N LEU A 426 13.44 -7.65 -18.71
CA LEU A 426 13.97 -8.93 -18.25
C LEU A 426 15.30 -9.29 -18.94
N PHE A 427 15.43 -8.99 -20.23
CA PHE A 427 16.67 -9.18 -20.99
C PHE A 427 17.81 -8.41 -20.33
N PHE A 428 17.63 -7.11 -20.09
CA PHE A 428 18.67 -6.27 -19.47
C PHE A 428 18.91 -6.60 -17.99
N LYS A 429 17.90 -7.06 -17.26
CA LYS A 429 18.05 -7.41 -15.83
C LYS A 429 18.77 -8.74 -15.61
N PHE A 430 18.50 -9.76 -16.44
CA PHE A 430 18.99 -11.12 -16.19
C PHE A 430 19.96 -11.63 -17.26
N LEU A 431 19.69 -11.37 -18.55
CA LEU A 431 20.47 -11.98 -19.62
C LEU A 431 21.76 -11.23 -19.90
N THR A 432 21.76 -9.89 -19.89
CA THR A 432 22.97 -9.12 -20.16
C THR A 432 24.04 -9.28 -19.08
N PRO A 433 23.73 -9.33 -17.76
CA PRO A 433 24.74 -9.65 -16.76
C PRO A 433 25.32 -11.06 -16.92
N ALA A 434 24.46 -12.04 -17.21
CA ALA A 434 24.87 -13.44 -17.33
C ALA A 434 25.67 -13.74 -18.60
N ALA A 435 25.27 -13.19 -19.76
CA ALA A 435 25.84 -13.50 -21.06
C ALA A 435 26.92 -12.52 -21.52
N PHE A 436 26.80 -11.25 -21.15
CA PHE A 436 27.66 -10.15 -21.66
C PHE A 436 28.45 -9.44 -20.56
N GLN A 437 28.31 -9.86 -19.29
CA GLN A 437 28.92 -9.19 -18.12
C GLN A 437 28.62 -7.67 -18.05
N PHE A 438 27.47 -7.29 -18.58
CA PHE A 438 26.99 -5.91 -18.63
C PHE A 438 25.75 -5.77 -17.78
N SER A 439 25.80 -4.91 -16.77
CA SER A 439 24.67 -4.61 -15.87
C SER A 439 24.31 -3.15 -15.95
N LEU A 440 23.02 -2.87 -16.07
CA LEU A 440 22.51 -1.50 -15.92
C LEU A 440 22.58 -1.08 -14.46
N ASN A 441 22.86 0.20 -14.23
CA ASN A 441 22.68 0.77 -12.90
C ASN A 441 21.19 1.01 -12.60
N ARG A 442 20.84 1.28 -11.33
CA ARG A 442 19.47 1.46 -10.88
C ARG A 442 18.69 2.54 -11.63
N THR A 443 19.34 3.63 -11.97
CA THR A 443 18.74 4.73 -12.74
C THR A 443 18.43 4.29 -14.17
N GLU A 444 19.35 3.57 -14.80
CA GLU A 444 19.18 3.04 -16.16
C GLU A 444 18.06 1.99 -16.22
N GLU A 445 17.99 1.08 -15.24
CA GLU A 445 16.90 0.11 -15.13
C GLU A 445 15.52 0.79 -15.04
N LEU A 446 15.39 1.85 -14.21
CA LEU A 446 14.15 2.60 -14.08
C LEU A 446 13.80 3.38 -15.35
N LEU A 447 14.78 4.04 -15.97
CA LEU A 447 14.58 4.76 -17.23
C LEU A 447 14.13 3.82 -18.34
N LEU A 448 14.72 2.64 -18.43
CA LEU A 448 14.33 1.61 -19.39
C LEU A 448 12.90 1.12 -19.08
N GLY A 449 12.63 0.79 -17.82
CA GLY A 449 11.34 0.25 -17.37
C GLY A 449 10.15 1.19 -17.60
N VAL A 450 10.38 2.49 -17.54
CA VAL A 450 9.38 3.52 -17.83
C VAL A 450 9.45 3.99 -19.28
N GLY A 451 10.65 4.21 -19.81
CA GLY A 451 10.86 4.81 -21.14
C GLY A 451 10.37 3.93 -22.29
N ILE A 452 10.69 2.63 -22.28
CA ILE A 452 10.30 1.71 -23.35
C ILE A 452 8.78 1.66 -23.54
N PRO A 453 7.95 1.37 -22.50
CA PRO A 453 6.51 1.32 -22.70
C PRO A 453 5.93 2.66 -23.15
N PHE A 454 6.39 3.80 -22.62
CA PHE A 454 5.92 5.11 -23.07
C PHE A 454 6.33 5.43 -24.51
N LEU A 455 7.54 5.10 -24.92
CA LEU A 455 8.00 5.26 -26.30
C LEU A 455 7.11 4.44 -27.26
N LEU A 456 6.85 3.18 -26.95
CA LEU A 456 6.01 2.30 -27.76
C LEU A 456 4.56 2.82 -27.82
N LEU A 457 3.99 3.27 -26.70
CA LEU A 457 2.65 3.86 -26.65
C LEU A 457 2.58 5.14 -27.49
N LEU A 458 3.62 5.97 -27.45
CA LEU A 458 3.73 7.19 -28.26
C LEU A 458 3.80 6.86 -29.76
N LEU A 459 4.56 5.85 -30.15
CA LEU A 459 4.60 5.36 -31.53
C LEU A 459 3.22 4.92 -32.00
N VAL A 460 2.49 4.17 -31.17
CA VAL A 460 1.09 3.81 -31.51
C VAL A 460 0.20 5.04 -31.58
N GLU A 461 0.42 6.06 -30.74
CA GLU A 461 -0.37 7.31 -30.80
C GLU A 461 -0.10 8.10 -32.08
N VAL A 462 1.14 8.14 -32.56
CA VAL A 462 1.52 8.87 -33.78
C VAL A 462 1.05 8.12 -35.03
N PHE A 463 1.33 6.84 -35.14
CA PHE A 463 1.14 6.04 -36.36
C PHE A 463 -0.15 5.19 -36.36
N GLY A 464 -0.78 5.00 -35.21
CA GLY A 464 -1.99 4.19 -35.07
C GLY A 464 -3.25 4.88 -35.62
N LYS A 465 -4.19 4.07 -36.06
CA LYS A 465 -5.52 4.55 -36.50
C LYS A 465 -6.47 4.64 -35.31
N VAL A 466 -7.38 5.63 -35.35
CA VAL A 466 -8.45 5.74 -34.36
C VAL A 466 -9.33 4.49 -34.45
N GLN A 467 -9.55 3.83 -33.33
CA GLN A 467 -10.46 2.68 -33.21
C GLN A 467 -11.90 3.22 -33.05
N ALA A 468 -12.86 2.56 -33.68
CA ALA A 468 -14.27 2.80 -33.37
C ALA A 468 -14.46 2.48 -31.87
N SER A 469 -14.87 3.49 -31.08
CA SER A 469 -15.11 3.29 -29.64
C SER A 469 -16.21 2.25 -29.47
N ALA A 470 -15.96 1.21 -28.70
CA ALA A 470 -17.03 0.46 -28.07
C ALA A 470 -17.88 1.48 -27.28
N GLU A 471 -19.19 1.43 -27.48
CA GLU A 471 -20.17 2.35 -26.90
C GLU A 471 -19.92 2.63 -25.42
N GLU A 472 -20.14 3.87 -25.02
CA GLU A 472 -20.14 4.31 -23.63
C GLU A 472 -21.01 3.35 -22.81
N ALA A 473 -20.40 2.76 -21.78
CA ALA A 473 -21.11 1.86 -20.87
C ALA A 473 -22.39 2.55 -20.38
N VAL A 474 -23.52 1.93 -20.60
CA VAL A 474 -24.84 2.39 -20.17
C VAL A 474 -24.79 2.76 -18.69
N SER A 475 -25.10 3.99 -18.38
CA SER A 475 -25.22 4.45 -17.00
C SER A 475 -26.32 3.65 -16.29
N GLN A 476 -25.95 2.75 -15.40
CA GLN A 476 -26.92 2.19 -14.45
C GLN A 476 -27.38 3.35 -13.56
N GLU A 477 -28.66 3.67 -13.60
CA GLU A 477 -29.30 4.58 -12.66
C GLU A 477 -29.28 3.91 -11.28
N VAL A 478 -28.59 4.56 -10.34
CA VAL A 478 -28.54 4.12 -8.94
C VAL A 478 -29.92 4.36 -8.31
N THR A 479 -30.53 3.33 -7.77
CA THR A 479 -31.85 3.45 -7.14
C THR A 479 -31.78 4.17 -5.79
N VAL A 480 -32.90 4.80 -5.37
CA VAL A 480 -32.99 5.49 -4.05
C VAL A 480 -32.79 4.51 -2.88
N GLU A 481 -33.14 3.24 -3.05
CA GLU A 481 -32.90 2.18 -2.07
C GLU A 481 -31.40 1.86 -1.93
N GLU A 482 -30.66 1.73 -3.04
CA GLU A 482 -29.20 1.54 -3.02
C GLU A 482 -28.50 2.69 -2.30
N LEU A 483 -28.89 3.95 -2.54
CA LEU A 483 -28.35 5.13 -1.86
C LEU A 483 -28.59 5.12 -0.33
N LYS A 484 -29.73 4.58 0.12
CA LYS A 484 -30.04 4.45 1.54
C LYS A 484 -29.20 3.35 2.22
N GLU A 485 -29.05 2.20 1.57
CA GLU A 485 -28.20 1.11 2.08
C GLU A 485 -26.72 1.53 2.13
N GLU A 486 -26.22 2.23 1.11
CA GLU A 486 -24.88 2.80 1.06
C GLU A 486 -24.64 3.80 2.19
N SER A 487 -25.61 4.67 2.48
CA SER A 487 -25.53 5.63 3.58
C SER A 487 -25.48 4.92 4.95
N ALA A 488 -26.24 3.86 5.13
CA ALA A 488 -26.26 3.08 6.37
C ALA A 488 -24.94 2.34 6.60
N GLN A 489 -24.32 1.80 5.54
CA GLN A 489 -23.00 1.15 5.62
C GLN A 489 -21.89 2.16 5.95
N ASN A 490 -21.93 3.37 5.37
CA ASN A 490 -21.01 4.44 5.69
C ASN A 490 -21.12 4.86 7.16
N ASP A 491 -22.33 5.03 7.66
CA ASP A 491 -22.58 5.38 9.06
C ASP A 491 -22.09 4.29 10.01
N PHE A 492 -22.31 3.02 9.68
CA PHE A 492 -21.81 1.89 10.45
C PHE A 492 -20.27 1.86 10.46
N GLY A 493 -19.62 2.03 9.29
CA GLY A 493 -18.16 2.09 9.18
C GLY A 493 -17.52 3.18 10.03
N ILE A 494 -18.10 4.39 10.00
CA ILE A 494 -17.61 5.51 10.80
C ILE A 494 -17.84 5.28 12.31
N LYS A 495 -18.94 4.62 12.72
CA LYS A 495 -19.17 4.24 14.11
C LYS A 495 -18.14 3.25 14.63
N VAL A 496 -17.86 2.19 13.86
CA VAL A 496 -16.85 1.18 14.23
C VAL A 496 -15.48 1.85 14.34
N LEU A 497 -15.11 2.69 13.38
CA LEU A 497 -13.86 3.46 13.42
C LEU A 497 -13.78 4.35 14.67
N GLY A 498 -14.84 5.10 14.97
CA GLY A 498 -14.91 5.97 16.15
C GLY A 498 -14.71 5.21 17.47
N LEU A 499 -15.38 4.07 17.64
CA LEU A 499 -15.22 3.22 18.82
C LEU A 499 -13.83 2.62 18.93
N SER A 500 -13.27 2.16 17.81
CA SER A 500 -11.90 1.60 17.77
C SER A 500 -10.85 2.67 18.14
N LEU A 501 -11.00 3.90 17.65
CA LEU A 501 -10.13 5.02 18.01
C LEU A 501 -10.23 5.39 19.50
N ILE A 502 -11.45 5.39 20.07
CA ILE A 502 -11.63 5.60 21.51
C ILE A 502 -10.87 4.54 22.30
N SER A 503 -11.02 3.26 21.92
CA SER A 503 -10.33 2.14 22.59
C SER A 503 -8.81 2.29 22.54
N VAL A 504 -8.27 2.70 21.40
CA VAL A 504 -6.83 2.95 21.23
C VAL A 504 -6.38 4.17 22.03
N GLY A 505 -7.13 5.25 22.04
CA GLY A 505 -6.81 6.43 22.84
C GLY A 505 -6.78 6.14 24.36
N ILE A 506 -7.71 5.28 24.83
CA ILE A 506 -7.69 4.77 26.21
C ILE A 506 -6.44 3.93 26.45
N LEU A 507 -6.04 3.07 25.49
CA LEU A 507 -4.80 2.29 25.60
C LEU A 507 -3.56 3.18 25.76
N PHE A 508 -3.44 4.28 24.99
CA PHE A 508 -2.38 5.28 25.19
C PHE A 508 -2.42 5.90 26.60
N GLY A 509 -3.61 6.24 27.09
CA GLY A 509 -3.79 6.74 28.46
C GLY A 509 -3.36 5.73 29.53
N VAL A 510 -3.64 4.46 29.35
CA VAL A 510 -3.20 3.39 30.25
C VAL A 510 -1.67 3.23 30.20
N LEU A 511 -1.07 3.24 28.99
CA LEU A 511 0.38 3.12 28.82
C LEU A 511 1.15 4.28 29.45
N SER A 512 0.55 5.48 29.57
CA SER A 512 1.19 6.62 30.24
C SER A 512 1.51 6.39 31.71
N ILE A 513 0.84 5.43 32.36
CA ILE A 513 1.09 5.07 33.76
C ILE A 513 2.47 4.43 33.96
N TRP A 514 2.93 3.66 32.98
CA TRP A 514 4.23 2.97 33.03
C TRP A 514 5.36 3.74 32.34
N ALA A 515 5.06 4.71 31.49
CA ALA A 515 6.02 5.47 30.71
C ALA A 515 6.32 6.83 31.37
N VAL A 516 6.94 6.83 32.55
CA VAL A 516 7.11 8.02 33.41
C VAL A 516 7.67 9.24 32.67
N GLU A 517 8.75 9.08 31.91
CA GLU A 517 9.40 10.17 31.16
C GLU A 517 8.56 10.65 29.97
N SER A 518 7.78 9.80 29.36
CA SER A 518 6.95 10.11 28.17
C SER A 518 5.46 10.18 28.50
N ALA A 519 5.07 10.14 29.78
CA ALA A 519 3.69 10.11 30.24
C ALA A 519 2.85 11.26 29.67
N PHE A 520 3.40 12.47 29.65
CA PHE A 520 2.74 13.66 29.13
C PHE A 520 2.38 13.49 27.63
N TYR A 521 3.33 13.05 26.82
CA TYR A 521 3.12 12.86 25.38
C TYR A 521 2.05 11.78 25.12
N LEU A 522 2.10 10.66 25.86
CA LEU A 522 1.14 9.58 25.75
C LEU A 522 -0.27 10.00 26.16
N LEU A 523 -0.40 10.79 27.23
CA LEU A 523 -1.69 11.35 27.66
C LEU A 523 -2.26 12.30 26.60
N VAL A 524 -1.45 13.22 26.07
CA VAL A 524 -1.88 14.16 25.02
C VAL A 524 -2.36 13.39 23.78
N LEU A 525 -1.60 12.42 23.30
CA LEU A 525 -2.00 11.58 22.17
C LEU A 525 -3.27 10.77 22.47
N GLY A 526 -3.37 10.17 23.66
CA GLY A 526 -4.54 9.43 24.10
C GLY A 526 -5.81 10.31 24.10
N VAL A 527 -5.72 11.53 24.63
CA VAL A 527 -6.82 12.50 24.64
C VAL A 527 -7.21 12.92 23.21
N LEU A 528 -6.24 13.23 22.36
CA LEU A 528 -6.50 13.63 20.97
C LEU A 528 -7.16 12.50 20.17
N ILE A 529 -6.66 11.28 20.28
CA ILE A 529 -7.21 10.11 19.59
C ILE A 529 -8.62 9.79 20.10
N THR A 530 -8.83 9.78 21.42
CA THR A 530 -10.14 9.56 22.04
C THR A 530 -11.14 10.65 21.64
N GLY A 531 -10.70 11.92 21.67
CA GLY A 531 -11.52 13.07 21.25
C GLY A 531 -11.93 12.98 19.79
N PHE A 532 -11.01 12.63 18.91
CA PHE A 532 -11.30 12.44 17.48
C PHE A 532 -12.25 11.26 17.24
N GLY A 533 -12.03 10.13 17.89
CA GLY A 533 -12.94 8.97 17.84
C GLY A 533 -14.34 9.31 18.33
N GLY A 534 -14.44 10.03 19.46
CA GLY A 534 -15.71 10.52 20.02
C GLY A 534 -16.43 11.51 19.09
N PHE A 535 -15.69 12.40 18.43
CA PHE A 535 -16.24 13.32 17.43
C PHE A 535 -16.84 12.57 16.24
N LEU A 536 -16.13 11.59 15.69
CA LEU A 536 -16.63 10.76 14.58
C LEU A 536 -17.90 10.00 14.99
N TYR A 537 -17.87 9.32 16.13
CA TYR A 537 -19.00 8.56 16.66
C TYR A 537 -20.23 9.43 16.88
N ARG A 538 -20.06 10.60 17.54
CA ARG A 538 -21.15 11.52 17.86
C ARG A 538 -21.80 12.12 16.61
N ASN A 539 -21.01 12.45 15.58
CA ASN A 539 -21.56 13.04 14.36
C ASN A 539 -22.49 12.10 13.63
N VAL A 540 -22.18 10.81 13.61
CA VAL A 540 -23.03 9.79 12.98
C VAL A 540 -24.28 9.50 13.83
N VAL A 541 -24.15 9.45 15.16
CA VAL A 541 -25.29 9.20 16.06
C VAL A 541 -26.28 10.37 16.04
N LYS A 542 -25.81 11.61 15.89
CA LYS A 542 -26.66 12.81 15.86
C LYS A 542 -27.30 13.12 14.50
N SER A 543 -26.84 12.51 13.41
CA SER A 543 -27.31 12.84 12.05
C SER A 543 -27.59 11.61 11.18
N PRO A 544 -28.39 10.62 11.64
CA PRO A 544 -28.67 9.42 10.84
C PRO A 544 -29.51 9.69 9.58
N ALA A 545 -29.96 10.92 9.32
CA ALA A 545 -30.87 11.25 8.21
C ALA A 545 -30.58 12.58 7.47
N LYS A 546 -29.61 13.40 7.89
CA LYS A 546 -29.40 14.74 7.30
C LYS A 546 -28.56 14.76 6.02
N THR A 547 -27.92 13.67 5.64
CA THR A 547 -27.09 13.62 4.43
C THR A 547 -27.91 13.50 3.14
N LEU A 548 -29.17 13.08 3.22
CA LEU A 548 -30.03 12.84 2.06
C LEU A 548 -30.90 14.07 1.63
N THR A 549 -31.07 15.07 2.51
CA THR A 549 -32.01 16.18 2.23
C THR A 549 -31.34 17.51 1.80
N LYS A 550 -30.01 17.58 1.70
CA LYS A 550 -29.31 18.82 1.33
C LYS A 550 -28.74 18.87 -0.08
N ASN A 551 -28.98 17.87 -0.92
CA ASN A 551 -28.49 17.84 -2.30
C ASN A 551 -29.56 17.36 -3.31
N PHE A 552 -30.85 17.66 -3.07
CA PHE A 552 -31.90 17.65 -4.09
C PHE A 552 -32.33 19.08 -4.37
#